data_db30aead876e640ce391b21271034cfd
#
_entry.id   db30aead876e640ce391b21271034cfd
#
_cell.length_a   1.000
_cell.length_b   1.000
_cell.length_c   1.000
_cell.angle_alpha   90.00
_cell.angle_beta   90.00
_cell.angle_gamma   90.00
#
_symmetry.space_group_name_H-M   'P 1'
#
loop_
_entity.id
_entity.type
_entity.pdbx_description
1 polymer ?
#
loop_
_entity_poly.entity_id
_entity_poly.type
_entity_poly.pdbx_seq_one_letter_code
_entity_poly.pdbx_strand_id
1 'polypeptide(L)'
;MTKPVLTDWDSAKSEAFHKQVVTARHSLHESPMFSDEGLIKLFDTYPRDQFNVYTMGSGAENAHTFRHGLVGNTPGADLLEACKAGRIWFNFRKADAHVPALSEMADAMFAELEAK
;
A
#
# COMPACT_ATOMS: atom_id res chain seq x y z
N MET A 1 -17.18 16.59 4.20
CA MET A 1 -16.65 16.35 2.85
C MET A 1 -15.40 15.49 2.92
N THR A 2 -15.39 14.46 2.12
CA THR A 2 -14.22 13.58 2.06
C THR A 2 -13.12 14.23 1.23
N LYS A 3 -11.91 14.18 1.74
CA LYS A 3 -10.76 14.70 1.01
C LYS A 3 -10.46 13.80 -0.19
N PRO A 4 -10.18 14.35 -1.38
CA PRO A 4 -9.82 13.52 -2.53
C PRO A 4 -8.58 12.69 -2.25
N VAL A 5 -8.56 11.46 -2.78
CA VAL A 5 -7.38 10.60 -2.67
C VAL A 5 -6.27 11.15 -3.54
N LEU A 6 -6.58 11.50 -4.79
CA LEU A 6 -5.62 12.09 -5.71
C LEU A 6 -5.72 13.61 -5.59
N THR A 7 -4.64 14.27 -5.22
CA THR A 7 -4.66 15.69 -4.88
C THR A 7 -4.34 16.62 -6.05
N ASP A 8 -3.76 16.10 -7.12
CA ASP A 8 -3.39 16.89 -8.29
C ASP A 8 -3.89 16.31 -9.62
N TRP A 9 -4.94 15.48 -9.55
CA TRP A 9 -5.54 14.89 -10.75
C TRP A 9 -6.32 15.95 -11.52
N ASP A 10 -6.05 16.03 -12.82
CA ASP A 10 -6.70 17.01 -13.69
C ASP A 10 -7.04 16.37 -15.04
N SER A 11 -7.62 17.17 -15.95
CA SER A 11 -8.03 16.67 -17.26
C SER A 11 -6.85 16.23 -18.12
N ALA A 12 -5.70 16.89 -17.98
CA ALA A 12 -4.50 16.51 -18.74
C ALA A 12 -4.01 15.13 -18.32
N LYS A 13 -4.02 14.84 -17.01
CA LYS A 13 -3.62 13.53 -16.52
C LYS A 13 -4.65 12.46 -16.87
N SER A 14 -5.92 12.81 -16.83
CA SER A 14 -6.99 11.91 -17.23
C SER A 14 -6.87 11.48 -18.69
N GLU A 15 -6.55 12.44 -19.58
CA GLU A 15 -6.34 12.13 -20.99
C GLU A 15 -5.10 11.28 -21.23
N ALA A 16 -4.03 11.49 -20.45
CA ALA A 16 -2.80 10.73 -20.58
C ALA A 16 -2.92 9.32 -20.02
N PHE A 17 -3.88 9.10 -19.12
CA PHE A 17 -4.09 7.80 -18.48
C PHE A 17 -4.40 6.73 -19.54
N HIS A 18 -3.75 5.60 -19.43
CA HIS A 18 -3.78 4.49 -20.41
C HIS A 18 -2.94 4.73 -21.67
N LYS A 19 -2.43 5.93 -21.87
CA LYS A 19 -1.63 6.25 -23.07
C LYS A 19 -0.15 6.35 -22.75
N GLN A 20 0.17 6.77 -21.54
CA GLN A 20 1.55 6.93 -21.09
C GLN A 20 1.61 6.83 -19.57
N VAL A 21 2.83 6.76 -19.04
CA VAL A 21 3.01 6.75 -17.59
C VAL A 21 2.54 8.10 -17.01
N VAL A 22 1.70 8.02 -16.00
CA VAL A 22 1.19 9.20 -15.31
C VAL A 22 1.49 9.07 -13.83
N THR A 23 2.06 10.11 -13.24
CA THR A 23 2.27 10.18 -11.80
C THR A 23 1.31 11.18 -11.20
N ALA A 24 0.81 10.88 -10.03
CA ALA A 24 -0.13 11.76 -9.33
C ALA A 24 0.21 11.78 -7.84
N ARG A 25 -0.05 12.93 -7.23
CA ARG A 25 0.07 13.06 -5.79
C ARG A 25 -1.18 12.54 -5.12
N HIS A 26 -1.05 12.08 -3.91
CA HIS A 26 -2.17 11.53 -3.17
C HIS A 26 -2.14 11.98 -1.70
N SER A 27 -3.24 11.75 -1.02
CA SER A 27 -3.39 12.07 0.40
C SER A 27 -3.42 10.83 1.28
N LEU A 28 -3.05 9.68 0.76
CA LEU A 28 -3.13 8.41 1.50
C LEU A 28 -2.31 8.44 2.78
N HIS A 29 -1.15 9.08 2.76
CA HIS A 29 -0.26 9.19 3.92
C HIS A 29 -0.88 10.00 5.07
N GLU A 30 -1.93 10.75 4.81
CA GLU A 30 -2.63 11.53 5.83
C GLU A 30 -3.73 10.73 6.51
N SER A 31 -4.06 9.55 5.97
CA SER A 31 -5.08 8.70 6.56
C SER A 31 -4.57 8.06 7.86
N PRO A 32 -5.37 8.05 8.94
CA PRO A 32 -4.99 7.35 10.17
C PRO A 32 -4.68 5.87 9.97
N MET A 33 -5.25 5.27 8.93
CA MET A 33 -4.99 3.87 8.59
C MET A 33 -3.51 3.60 8.30
N PHE A 34 -2.82 4.61 7.75
CA PHE A 34 -1.41 4.48 7.39
C PHE A 34 -0.47 5.16 8.40
N SER A 35 -0.99 5.55 9.56
CA SER A 35 -0.15 5.94 10.69
C SER A 35 0.51 4.70 11.27
N ASP A 36 1.53 4.89 12.10
CA ASP A 36 2.20 3.75 12.74
C ASP A 36 1.20 2.89 13.50
N GLU A 37 0.33 3.50 14.28
CA GLU A 37 -0.70 2.77 15.02
C GLU A 37 -1.66 2.03 14.10
N GLY A 38 -2.07 2.69 13.01
CA GLY A 38 -2.96 2.07 12.03
C GLY A 38 -2.32 0.89 11.33
N LEU A 39 -1.05 1.00 10.98
CA LEU A 39 -0.31 -0.09 10.34
C LEU A 39 -0.10 -1.26 11.29
N ILE A 40 0.23 -0.99 12.55
CA ILE A 40 0.38 -2.05 13.56
C ILE A 40 -0.94 -2.81 13.70
N LYS A 41 -2.05 -2.09 13.80
CA LYS A 41 -3.37 -2.71 13.88
C LYS A 41 -3.67 -3.54 12.64
N LEU A 42 -3.31 -3.04 11.46
CA LEU A 42 -3.50 -3.76 10.21
C LEU A 42 -2.75 -5.09 10.22
N PHE A 43 -1.48 -5.08 10.62
CA PHE A 43 -0.70 -6.30 10.73
C PHE A 43 -1.31 -7.30 11.72
N ASP A 44 -1.76 -6.80 12.87
CA ASP A 44 -2.29 -7.68 13.93
C ASP A 44 -3.67 -8.26 13.61
N THR A 45 -4.47 -7.56 12.81
CA THR A 45 -5.84 -7.98 12.51
C THR A 45 -5.99 -8.65 11.14
N TYR A 46 -5.03 -8.46 10.24
CA TYR A 46 -5.09 -9.06 8.91
C TYR A 46 -4.85 -10.56 8.99
N PRO A 47 -5.59 -11.39 8.23
CA PRO A 47 -5.34 -12.84 8.22
C PRO A 47 -3.89 -13.13 7.83
N ARG A 48 -3.20 -13.92 8.68
CA ARG A 48 -1.77 -14.17 8.50
C ARG A 48 -1.43 -14.96 7.24
N ASP A 49 -2.37 -15.71 6.71
CA ASP A 49 -2.19 -16.45 5.46
C ASP A 49 -2.53 -15.61 4.23
N GLN A 50 -2.98 -14.39 4.41
CA GLN A 50 -3.37 -13.50 3.31
C GLN A 50 -2.40 -12.36 3.06
N PHE A 51 -1.31 -12.29 3.80
CA PHE A 51 -0.25 -11.36 3.44
C PHE A 51 1.10 -12.04 3.50
N ASN A 52 2.02 -11.52 2.72
CA ASN A 52 3.34 -12.09 2.54
C ASN A 52 4.41 -11.07 2.88
N VAL A 53 5.52 -11.53 3.41
CA VAL A 53 6.69 -10.71 3.64
C VAL A 53 7.81 -11.17 2.70
N TYR A 54 8.52 -10.21 2.14
CA TYR A 54 9.62 -10.48 1.22
C TYR A 54 10.84 -9.70 1.64
N THR A 55 12.01 -10.31 1.48
CA THR A 55 13.28 -9.63 1.66
C THR A 55 13.92 -9.39 0.31
N MET A 56 14.64 -8.31 0.17
CA MET A 56 15.34 -7.99 -1.08
C MET A 56 16.84 -8.18 -0.90
N GLY A 57 17.51 -8.55 -1.98
CA GLY A 57 18.96 -8.65 -1.99
C GLY A 57 19.62 -7.28 -1.80
N SER A 58 20.86 -7.29 -1.33
CA SER A 58 21.64 -6.08 -1.14
C SER A 58 22.46 -5.76 -2.39
N GLY A 59 22.58 -4.46 -2.69
CA GLY A 59 23.36 -4.00 -3.82
C GLY A 59 22.61 -4.06 -5.13
N ALA A 60 23.14 -3.35 -6.14
CA ALA A 60 22.49 -3.24 -7.46
C ALA A 60 22.36 -4.58 -8.18
N GLU A 61 23.37 -5.44 -8.01
CA GLU A 61 23.38 -6.75 -8.66
C GLU A 61 22.26 -7.66 -8.17
N ASN A 62 21.84 -7.47 -6.91
CA ASN A 62 20.83 -8.30 -6.27
C ASN A 62 19.51 -7.57 -6.07
N ALA A 63 19.32 -6.42 -6.71
CA ALA A 63 18.12 -5.59 -6.50
C ALA A 63 16.83 -6.32 -6.83
N HIS A 64 16.88 -7.28 -7.76
CA HIS A 64 15.71 -8.06 -8.16
C HIS A 64 15.61 -9.41 -7.46
N THR A 65 16.57 -9.73 -6.60
CA THR A 65 16.57 -10.98 -5.85
C THR A 65 15.78 -10.79 -4.56
N PHE A 66 14.72 -11.54 -4.38
CA PHE A 66 13.93 -11.46 -3.15
C PHE A 66 13.60 -12.85 -2.67
N ARG A 67 13.41 -12.95 -1.35
CA ARG A 67 13.05 -14.21 -0.69
C ARG A 67 11.73 -14.04 0.05
N HIS A 68 10.90 -15.05 -0.06
CA HIS A 68 9.65 -15.09 0.68
C HIS A 68 9.95 -15.47 2.15
N GLY A 69 9.50 -14.64 3.07
CA GLY A 69 9.66 -14.90 4.50
C GLY A 69 8.39 -15.44 5.13
N LEU A 70 8.49 -15.76 6.40
CA LEU A 70 7.35 -16.22 7.19
C LEU A 70 7.05 -15.20 8.27
N VAL A 71 5.80 -14.76 8.32
CA VAL A 71 5.33 -13.81 9.33
C VAL A 71 5.10 -14.54 10.67
N GLY A 72 4.49 -15.72 10.61
CA GLY A 72 4.19 -16.50 11.82
C GLY A 72 3.32 -15.71 12.77
N ASN A 73 3.73 -15.71 14.04
CA ASN A 73 3.02 -14.98 15.09
C ASN A 73 3.74 -13.68 15.50
N THR A 74 4.59 -13.15 14.65
CA THR A 74 5.34 -11.92 14.94
C THR A 74 4.35 -10.76 15.19
N PRO A 75 4.50 -10.02 16.30
CA PRO A 75 3.64 -8.88 16.57
C PRO A 75 3.73 -7.81 15.49
N GLY A 76 2.62 -7.12 15.23
CA GLY A 76 2.56 -6.06 14.22
C GLY A 76 3.58 -4.96 14.45
N ALA A 77 3.84 -4.60 15.70
CA ALA A 77 4.83 -3.58 16.03
C ALA A 77 6.22 -3.97 15.54
N ASP A 78 6.58 -5.25 15.70
CA ASP A 78 7.89 -5.74 15.25
C ASP A 78 7.95 -5.81 13.72
N LEU A 79 6.84 -6.16 13.08
CA LEU A 79 6.76 -6.17 11.62
C LEU A 79 6.95 -4.75 11.05
N LEU A 80 6.34 -3.75 11.68
CA LEU A 80 6.49 -2.37 11.25
C LEU A 80 7.93 -1.89 11.42
N GLU A 81 8.56 -2.21 12.56
CA GLU A 81 9.95 -1.85 12.79
C GLU A 81 10.88 -2.47 11.74
N ALA A 82 10.66 -3.72 11.40
CA ALA A 82 11.44 -4.39 10.36
C ALA A 82 11.25 -3.72 9.00
N CYS A 83 10.03 -3.30 8.70
CA CYS A 83 9.73 -2.58 7.46
C CYS A 83 10.45 -1.23 7.41
N LYS A 84 10.46 -0.49 8.52
CA LYS A 84 11.14 0.80 8.61
C LYS A 84 12.66 0.67 8.51
N ALA A 85 13.21 -0.46 8.97
CA ALA A 85 14.63 -0.73 8.86
C ALA A 85 15.05 -0.94 7.40
N GLY A 86 14.11 -1.19 6.51
CA GLY A 86 14.35 -1.30 5.08
C GLY A 86 14.57 -2.73 4.63
N ARG A 87 14.60 -2.91 3.31
CA ARG A 87 14.90 -4.18 2.63
C ARG A 87 13.88 -5.28 2.81
N ILE A 88 12.76 -5.01 3.48
CA ILE A 88 11.62 -5.92 3.47
C ILE A 88 10.38 -5.17 3.05
N TRP A 89 9.45 -5.90 2.47
CA TRP A 89 8.16 -5.33 2.06
C TRP A 89 7.09 -6.39 2.23
N PHE A 90 5.86 -5.91 2.36
CA PHE A 90 4.69 -6.75 2.58
C PHE A 90 3.71 -6.61 1.44
N ASN A 91 3.09 -7.71 1.09
CA ASN A 91 2.03 -7.74 0.09
C ASN A 91 0.75 -8.25 0.76
N PHE A 92 -0.23 -7.37 0.91
CA PHE A 92 -1.52 -7.73 1.48
C PHE A 92 -2.45 -8.14 0.36
N ARG A 93 -2.69 -9.43 0.26
CA ARG A 93 -3.53 -9.95 -0.81
C ARG A 93 -5.01 -9.71 -0.52
N LYS A 94 -5.75 -9.33 -1.54
CA LYS A 94 -7.20 -9.10 -1.44
C LYS A 94 -7.55 -8.09 -0.34
N ALA A 95 -6.77 -7.01 -0.26
CA ALA A 95 -6.93 -6.02 0.80
C ALA A 95 -8.35 -5.43 0.84
N ASP A 96 -8.96 -5.24 -0.32
CA ASP A 96 -10.32 -4.73 -0.42
C ASP A 96 -11.36 -5.68 0.18
N ALA A 97 -11.09 -6.99 0.16
CA ALA A 97 -11.99 -7.97 0.74
C ALA A 97 -11.85 -8.08 2.26
N HIS A 98 -10.63 -7.85 2.78
CA HIS A 98 -10.35 -8.01 4.20
C HIS A 98 -10.48 -6.74 5.02
N VAL A 99 -10.32 -5.57 4.40
CA VAL A 99 -10.37 -4.28 5.10
C VAL A 99 -11.35 -3.36 4.38
N PRO A 100 -12.59 -3.24 4.89
CA PRO A 100 -13.61 -2.40 4.23
C PRO A 100 -13.18 -0.97 3.95
N ALA A 101 -12.39 -0.37 4.84
CA ALA A 101 -11.89 0.99 4.63
C ALA A 101 -10.98 1.08 3.41
N LEU A 102 -10.21 0.02 3.12
CA LEU A 102 -9.38 -0.01 1.92
C LEU A 102 -10.23 -0.16 0.65
N SER A 103 -11.32 -0.91 0.72
CA SER A 103 -12.26 -1.04 -0.39
C SER A 103 -12.87 0.32 -0.73
N GLU A 104 -13.33 1.05 0.28
CA GLU A 104 -13.88 2.39 0.09
C GLU A 104 -12.87 3.35 -0.52
N MET A 105 -11.64 3.29 -0.03
CA MET A 105 -10.55 4.14 -0.52
C MET A 105 -10.22 3.82 -1.98
N ALA A 106 -10.16 2.54 -2.33
CA ALA A 106 -9.89 2.12 -3.70
C ALA A 106 -11.01 2.56 -4.63
N ASP A 107 -12.27 2.40 -4.21
CA ASP A 107 -13.42 2.85 -5.01
C ASP A 107 -13.37 4.35 -5.26
N ALA A 108 -13.03 5.14 -4.24
CA ALA A 108 -12.91 6.58 -4.35
C ALA A 108 -11.80 6.95 -5.33
N MET A 109 -10.66 6.29 -5.24
CA MET A 109 -9.53 6.55 -6.13
C MET A 109 -9.87 6.21 -7.58
N PHE A 110 -10.50 5.07 -7.82
CA PHE A 110 -10.89 4.69 -9.18
C PHE A 110 -11.93 5.63 -9.76
N ALA A 111 -12.86 6.11 -8.93
CA ALA A 111 -13.83 7.10 -9.38
C ALA A 111 -13.14 8.39 -9.82
N GLU A 112 -12.10 8.82 -9.08
CA GLU A 112 -11.33 10.00 -9.45
C GLU A 112 -10.55 9.79 -10.75
N LEU A 113 -9.98 8.59 -10.95
CA LEU A 113 -9.24 8.27 -12.18
C LEU A 113 -10.15 8.27 -13.40
N GLU A 114 -11.41 7.87 -13.24
CA GLU A 114 -12.37 7.81 -14.33
C GLU A 114 -13.04 9.16 -14.61
N ALA A 115 -12.97 10.08 -13.65
CA ALA A 115 -13.56 11.41 -13.81
C ALA A 115 -12.82 12.21 -14.86
N LYS A 116 -13.57 12.93 -15.68
CA LYS A 116 -13.02 13.79 -16.74
C LYS A 116 -13.19 15.27 -16.40
#